data_caef16bfff760c839e451b8c47795049
#
_entry.id   caef16bfff760c839e451b8c47795049
#
_cell.length_a   1.000
_cell.length_b   1.000
_cell.length_c   1.000
_cell.angle_alpha   90.00
_cell.angle_beta   90.00
_cell.angle_gamma   90.00
#
_symmetry.space_group_name_H-M   'P 1'
#
loop_
_entity.id
_entity.type
_entity.pdbx_description
1 polymer ?
#
loop_
_entity_poly.entity_id
_entity_poly.type
_entity_poly.pdbx_seq_one_letter_code
_entity_poly.pdbx_strand_id
1 'polypeptide(L)'
;LIDEIQKKTDTTILIIEHRLEDVLWRNVDRIILVNEGTILADMTPDELLSTSLLADNGIREPLYVTAMRYAGIDITKEKRPAHVDSVVLNEGDRKRLQEWFEAQPFKEETGEREKLLEVKNLSFGYTKEHQTLHNVSLSIDKGEMVSIVGRNGAGKSTFSKLVCGFEDPDSGEILFHGKDLLKENIRHRAKYIGYVMQN
;
A
#
# COMPACT_ATOMS: atom_id res chain seq x y z
N LEU A 1 13.39 -0.05 -17.90
CA LEU A 1 14.28 -1.17 -18.22
C LEU A 1 13.56 -2.28 -19.01
N ILE A 2 12.45 -2.89 -18.50
CA ILE A 2 11.72 -3.97 -19.19
C ILE A 2 11.21 -3.50 -20.56
N ASP A 3 10.53 -2.35 -20.61
CA ASP A 3 10.00 -1.78 -21.87
C ASP A 3 11.10 -1.40 -22.86
N GLU A 4 12.26 -1.01 -22.36
CA GLU A 4 13.43 -0.71 -23.21
C GLU A 4 14.04 -1.99 -23.80
N ILE A 5 14.06 -3.07 -23.03
CA ILE A 5 14.53 -4.38 -23.51
C ILE A 5 13.59 -4.87 -24.60
N GLN A 6 12.29 -4.88 -24.34
CA GLN A 6 11.29 -5.32 -25.31
C GLN A 6 11.40 -4.54 -26.63
N LYS A 7 11.45 -3.21 -26.55
CA LYS A 7 11.57 -2.35 -27.76
C LYS A 7 12.87 -2.55 -28.55
N LYS A 8 13.97 -2.90 -27.87
CA LYS A 8 15.30 -3.02 -28.51
C LYS A 8 15.58 -4.43 -29.04
N THR A 9 14.97 -5.46 -28.47
CA THR A 9 15.40 -6.85 -28.69
C THR A 9 14.29 -7.77 -29.23
N ASP A 10 13.07 -7.29 -29.43
CA ASP A 10 11.89 -8.08 -29.82
C ASP A 10 11.69 -9.34 -28.93
N THR A 11 12.04 -9.20 -27.66
CA THR A 11 12.05 -10.29 -26.69
C THR A 11 10.64 -10.52 -26.13
N THR A 12 10.21 -11.77 -26.08
CA THR A 12 8.99 -12.16 -25.35
C THR A 12 9.24 -12.10 -23.85
N ILE A 13 8.37 -11.41 -23.11
CA ILE A 13 8.50 -11.21 -21.67
C ILE A 13 7.29 -11.85 -20.98
N LEU A 14 7.56 -12.72 -20.02
CA LEU A 14 6.56 -13.28 -19.12
C LEU A 14 6.74 -12.65 -17.74
N ILE A 15 5.69 -11.96 -17.26
CA ILE A 15 5.67 -11.35 -15.91
C ILE A 15 4.74 -12.18 -15.04
N ILE A 16 5.24 -12.67 -13.89
CA ILE A 16 4.43 -13.37 -12.89
C ILE A 16 4.31 -12.42 -11.70
N GLU A 17 3.09 -11.95 -11.44
CA GLU A 17 2.83 -10.95 -10.40
C GLU A 17 1.42 -11.19 -9.81
N HIS A 18 1.26 -10.89 -8.55
CA HIS A 18 -0.02 -10.97 -7.83
C HIS A 18 -0.71 -9.61 -7.70
N ARG A 19 -0.01 -8.54 -8.03
CA ARG A 19 -0.49 -7.14 -7.99
C ARG A 19 -0.68 -6.64 -9.42
N LEU A 20 -1.90 -6.78 -9.92
CA LEU A 20 -2.22 -6.42 -11.29
C LEU A 20 -1.91 -4.94 -11.61
N GLU A 21 -2.10 -4.05 -10.65
CA GLU A 21 -1.82 -2.61 -10.81
C GLU A 21 -0.36 -2.34 -11.18
N ASP A 22 0.59 -3.10 -10.59
CA ASP A 22 2.02 -2.95 -10.88
C ASP A 22 2.36 -3.43 -12.31
N VAL A 23 1.59 -4.39 -12.83
CA VAL A 23 1.74 -4.89 -14.21
C VAL A 23 1.19 -3.88 -15.22
N LEU A 24 0.03 -3.30 -14.95
CA LEU A 24 -0.70 -2.41 -15.86
C LEU A 24 -0.04 -1.01 -16.05
N TRP A 25 1.00 -0.69 -15.27
CA TRP A 25 1.88 0.44 -15.60
C TRP A 25 2.65 0.25 -16.91
N ARG A 26 2.58 -0.94 -17.50
CA ARG A 26 3.24 -1.31 -18.73
C ARG A 26 2.22 -1.69 -19.79
N ASN A 27 2.61 -1.59 -21.06
CA ASN A 27 1.81 -2.13 -22.13
C ASN A 27 1.92 -3.66 -22.10
N VAL A 28 0.88 -4.31 -21.63
CA VAL A 28 0.76 -5.76 -21.57
C VAL A 28 -0.25 -6.20 -22.63
N ASP A 29 0.17 -7.12 -23.50
CA ASP A 29 -0.68 -7.58 -24.60
C ASP A 29 -1.79 -8.52 -24.09
N ARG A 30 -1.47 -9.35 -23.09
CA ARG A 30 -2.35 -10.42 -22.62
C ARG A 30 -2.13 -10.72 -21.14
N ILE A 31 -3.22 -11.00 -20.44
CA ILE A 31 -3.21 -11.45 -19.04
C ILE A 31 -3.80 -12.84 -18.97
N ILE A 32 -3.07 -13.74 -18.34
CA ILE A 32 -3.51 -15.09 -18.01
C ILE A 32 -3.84 -15.13 -16.52
N LEU A 33 -5.10 -15.31 -16.20
CA LEU A 33 -5.57 -15.44 -14.81
C LEU A 33 -5.56 -16.92 -14.42
N VAL A 34 -4.80 -17.24 -13.36
CA VAL A 34 -4.69 -18.61 -12.84
C VAL A 34 -5.27 -18.68 -11.45
N ASN A 35 -6.13 -19.65 -11.18
CA ASN A 35 -6.63 -19.95 -9.84
C ASN A 35 -6.82 -21.48 -9.70
N GLU A 36 -6.52 -22.01 -8.52
CA GLU A 36 -6.66 -23.45 -8.19
C GLU A 36 -6.02 -24.38 -9.24
N GLY A 37 -4.86 -23.96 -9.81
CA GLY A 37 -4.13 -24.75 -10.80
C GLY A 37 -4.73 -24.77 -12.21
N THR A 38 -5.76 -23.96 -12.47
CA THR A 38 -6.43 -23.85 -13.78
C THR A 38 -6.36 -22.43 -14.33
N ILE A 39 -6.40 -22.32 -15.67
CA ILE A 39 -6.52 -21.02 -16.34
C ILE A 39 -8.00 -20.62 -16.34
N LEU A 40 -8.35 -19.55 -15.67
CA LEU A 40 -9.70 -18.99 -15.64
C LEU A 40 -9.97 -18.03 -16.78
N ALA A 41 -8.95 -17.30 -17.21
CA ALA A 41 -9.05 -16.36 -18.30
C ALA A 41 -7.70 -16.20 -19.00
N ASP A 42 -7.77 -15.89 -20.30
CA ASP A 42 -6.66 -15.55 -21.17
C ASP A 42 -7.17 -14.49 -22.15
N MET A 43 -6.96 -13.22 -21.83
CA MET A 43 -7.58 -12.10 -22.53
C MET A 43 -6.75 -10.82 -22.43
N THR A 44 -7.14 -9.79 -23.16
CA THR A 44 -6.52 -8.49 -23.07
C THR A 44 -6.81 -7.81 -21.71
N PRO A 45 -5.96 -6.89 -21.24
CA PRO A 45 -6.22 -6.13 -20.01
C PRO A 45 -7.58 -5.42 -19.98
N ASP A 46 -7.97 -4.80 -21.10
CA ASP A 46 -9.25 -4.11 -21.20
C ASP A 46 -10.45 -5.07 -21.05
N GLU A 47 -10.35 -6.26 -21.64
CA GLU A 47 -11.38 -7.28 -21.49
C GLU A 47 -11.46 -7.81 -20.06
N LEU A 48 -10.33 -8.12 -19.45
CA LEU A 48 -10.29 -8.64 -18.07
C LEU A 48 -10.90 -7.64 -17.07
N LEU A 49 -10.52 -6.39 -17.14
CA LEU A 49 -11.03 -5.34 -16.26
C LEU A 49 -12.52 -5.02 -16.49
N SER A 50 -13.05 -5.40 -17.65
CA SER A 50 -14.49 -5.28 -17.94
C SER A 50 -15.32 -6.41 -17.34
N THR A 51 -14.71 -7.42 -16.74
CA THR A 51 -15.38 -8.54 -16.07
C THR A 51 -15.39 -8.37 -14.55
N SER A 52 -16.07 -9.26 -13.84
CA SER A 52 -15.98 -9.42 -12.38
C SER A 52 -14.93 -10.43 -11.92
N LEU A 53 -14.21 -11.07 -12.85
CA LEU A 53 -13.33 -12.20 -12.57
C LEU A 53 -12.27 -11.92 -11.49
N LEU A 54 -11.72 -10.71 -11.46
CA LEU A 54 -10.73 -10.35 -10.45
C LEU A 54 -11.37 -10.32 -9.04
N ALA A 55 -12.50 -9.62 -8.91
CA ALA A 55 -13.22 -9.51 -7.63
C ALA A 55 -13.74 -10.87 -7.16
N ASP A 56 -14.31 -11.68 -8.06
CA ASP A 56 -14.83 -13.01 -7.77
C ASP A 56 -13.75 -13.99 -7.28
N ASN A 57 -12.49 -13.74 -7.65
CA ASN A 57 -11.35 -14.56 -7.25
C ASN A 57 -10.46 -13.87 -6.17
N GLY A 58 -10.94 -12.81 -5.52
CA GLY A 58 -10.22 -12.13 -4.45
C GLY A 58 -8.96 -11.40 -4.92
N ILE A 59 -8.83 -11.12 -6.20
CA ILE A 59 -7.71 -10.39 -6.78
C ILE A 59 -8.09 -8.92 -6.83
N ARG A 60 -7.21 -8.07 -6.30
CA ARG A 60 -7.45 -6.64 -6.24
C ARG A 60 -7.43 -6.02 -7.63
N GLU A 61 -8.50 -5.33 -7.97
CA GLU A 61 -8.55 -4.46 -9.14
C GLU A 61 -7.71 -3.18 -8.93
N PRO A 62 -7.26 -2.51 -10.01
CA PRO A 62 -6.68 -1.18 -9.92
C PRO A 62 -7.61 -0.19 -9.21
N LEU A 63 -7.05 0.68 -8.36
CA LEU A 63 -7.86 1.59 -7.54
C LEU A 63 -8.80 2.48 -8.34
N TYR A 64 -8.38 2.97 -9.51
CA TYR A 64 -9.23 3.79 -10.37
C TYR A 64 -10.43 3.02 -10.93
N VAL A 65 -10.27 1.73 -11.25
CA VAL A 65 -11.37 0.85 -11.68
C VAL A 65 -12.35 0.65 -10.53
N THR A 66 -11.84 0.36 -9.34
CA THR A 66 -12.65 0.22 -8.13
C THR A 66 -13.44 1.50 -7.83
N ALA A 67 -12.81 2.68 -7.93
CA ALA A 67 -13.48 3.97 -7.75
C ALA A 67 -14.61 4.19 -8.77
N MET A 68 -14.37 3.86 -10.03
CA MET A 68 -15.41 3.95 -11.09
C MET A 68 -16.60 3.01 -10.78
N ARG A 69 -16.35 1.78 -10.32
CA ARG A 69 -17.42 0.86 -9.92
C ARG A 69 -18.24 1.40 -8.74
N TYR A 70 -17.58 1.95 -7.72
CA TYR A 70 -18.28 2.59 -6.59
C TYR A 70 -19.10 3.81 -7.01
N ALA A 71 -18.66 4.53 -8.03
CA ALA A 71 -19.45 5.62 -8.63
C ALA A 71 -20.59 5.13 -9.56
N GLY A 72 -20.82 3.82 -9.65
CA GLY A 72 -21.87 3.24 -10.50
C GLY A 72 -21.58 3.35 -12.00
N ILE A 73 -20.30 3.36 -12.38
CA ILE A 73 -19.86 3.38 -13.78
C ILE A 73 -19.61 1.96 -14.25
N ASP A 74 -20.29 1.56 -15.31
CA ASP A 74 -20.03 0.27 -15.95
C ASP A 74 -18.68 0.30 -16.64
N ILE A 75 -17.85 -0.68 -16.32
CA ILE A 75 -16.51 -0.84 -16.92
C ILE A 75 -16.65 -1.71 -18.16
N THR A 76 -16.44 -1.11 -19.31
CA THR A 76 -16.45 -1.80 -20.61
C THR A 76 -15.11 -1.64 -21.31
N LYS A 77 -14.80 -2.54 -22.25
CA LYS A 77 -13.53 -2.47 -23.01
C LYS A 77 -13.40 -1.21 -23.86
N GLU A 78 -14.54 -0.64 -24.30
CA GLU A 78 -14.57 0.60 -25.06
C GLU A 78 -14.06 1.80 -24.23
N LYS A 79 -14.20 1.71 -22.91
CA LYS A 79 -13.66 2.71 -21.97
C LYS A 79 -12.14 2.57 -21.75
N ARG A 80 -11.52 1.54 -22.32
CA ARG A 80 -10.07 1.30 -22.27
C ARG A 80 -9.52 1.34 -20.84
N PRO A 81 -10.02 0.47 -19.94
CA PRO A 81 -9.65 0.51 -18.53
C PRO A 81 -8.26 -0.05 -18.22
N ALA A 82 -7.50 -0.54 -19.20
CA ALA A 82 -6.19 -1.15 -19.00
C ALA A 82 -5.18 -0.22 -18.31
N HIS A 83 -5.23 1.08 -18.58
CA HIS A 83 -4.33 2.07 -18.00
C HIS A 83 -5.10 3.34 -17.65
N VAL A 84 -4.79 3.94 -16.48
CA VAL A 84 -5.50 5.14 -15.97
C VAL A 84 -5.50 6.29 -16.97
N ASP A 85 -4.39 6.49 -17.70
CA ASP A 85 -4.28 7.58 -18.69
C ASP A 85 -5.05 7.30 -19.99
N SER A 86 -5.45 6.04 -20.24
CA SER A 86 -6.21 5.65 -21.43
C SER A 86 -7.72 5.57 -21.22
N VAL A 87 -8.17 5.70 -19.96
CA VAL A 87 -9.60 5.59 -19.63
C VAL A 87 -10.42 6.67 -20.32
N VAL A 88 -11.45 6.23 -21.03
CA VAL A 88 -12.40 7.09 -21.71
C VAL A 88 -13.69 7.18 -20.88
N LEU A 89 -13.96 8.36 -20.34
CA LEU A 89 -15.19 8.66 -19.60
C LEU A 89 -16.04 9.67 -20.38
N ASN A 90 -17.33 9.36 -20.57
CA ASN A 90 -18.28 10.33 -21.07
C ASN A 90 -18.67 11.35 -19.98
N GLU A 91 -19.45 12.39 -20.33
CA GLU A 91 -19.86 13.41 -19.38
C GLU A 91 -20.69 12.86 -18.22
N GLY A 92 -21.56 11.89 -18.47
CA GLY A 92 -22.36 11.22 -17.43
C GLY A 92 -21.49 10.40 -16.46
N ASP A 93 -20.45 9.74 -16.95
CA ASP A 93 -19.48 9.02 -16.11
C ASP A 93 -18.69 10.00 -15.23
N ARG A 94 -18.22 11.11 -15.81
CA ARG A 94 -17.47 12.15 -15.07
C ARG A 94 -18.32 12.75 -13.96
N LYS A 95 -19.57 13.05 -14.26
CA LYS A 95 -20.53 13.59 -13.28
C LYS A 95 -20.76 12.61 -12.13
N ARG A 96 -21.01 11.33 -12.43
CA ARG A 96 -21.18 10.27 -11.39
C ARG A 96 -19.95 10.12 -10.51
N LEU A 97 -18.76 10.14 -11.11
CA LEU A 97 -17.51 10.03 -10.36
C LEU A 97 -17.30 11.24 -9.44
N GLN A 98 -17.60 12.43 -9.92
CA GLN A 98 -17.53 13.66 -9.13
C GLN A 98 -18.54 13.65 -7.97
N GLU A 99 -19.81 13.34 -8.25
CA GLU A 99 -20.86 13.25 -7.23
C GLU A 99 -20.51 12.20 -6.15
N TRP A 100 -19.99 11.04 -6.58
CA TRP A 100 -19.53 10.02 -5.65
C TRP A 100 -18.36 10.52 -4.79
N PHE A 101 -17.38 11.18 -5.36
CA PHE A 101 -16.24 11.73 -4.64
C PHE A 101 -16.67 12.80 -3.63
N GLU A 102 -17.52 13.74 -4.04
CA GLU A 102 -18.04 14.82 -3.18
C GLU A 102 -18.93 14.29 -2.03
N ALA A 103 -19.61 13.16 -2.25
CA ALA A 103 -20.42 12.51 -1.22
C ALA A 103 -19.60 11.76 -0.18
N GLN A 104 -18.29 11.55 -0.39
CA GLN A 104 -17.45 10.89 0.60
C GLN A 104 -17.22 11.83 1.79
N PRO A 105 -17.47 11.38 3.03
CA PRO A 105 -17.22 12.19 4.21
C PRO A 105 -15.70 12.32 4.40
N PHE A 106 -15.12 13.38 3.88
CA PHE A 106 -13.81 13.82 4.36
C PHE A 106 -14.00 14.36 5.77
N LYS A 107 -13.72 13.53 6.75
CA LYS A 107 -13.58 14.01 8.12
C LYS A 107 -12.26 14.78 8.22
N GLU A 108 -12.32 16.10 8.08
CA GLU A 108 -11.34 16.96 8.72
C GLU A 108 -11.57 16.78 10.23
N GLU A 109 -10.81 15.92 10.84
CA GLU A 109 -10.81 15.84 12.30
C GLU A 109 -10.03 17.05 12.85
N THR A 110 -10.75 18.14 13.00
CA THR A 110 -10.26 19.39 13.62
C THR A 110 -10.39 19.29 15.14
N GLY A 111 -9.48 18.62 15.80
CA GLY A 111 -9.41 18.53 17.25
C GLY A 111 -8.00 18.21 17.71
N GLU A 112 -7.56 18.80 18.85
CA GLU A 112 -6.35 18.33 19.51
C GLU A 112 -6.57 16.88 19.93
N ARG A 113 -5.83 15.95 19.31
CA ARG A 113 -5.84 14.55 19.68
C ARG A 113 -4.83 14.32 20.81
N GLU A 114 -5.15 13.39 21.69
CA GLU A 114 -4.23 12.92 22.70
C GLU A 114 -3.07 12.16 22.03
N LYS A 115 -1.83 12.56 22.31
CA LYS A 115 -0.65 11.84 21.83
C LYS A 115 -0.57 10.47 22.46
N LEU A 116 -0.63 9.44 21.62
CA LEU A 116 -0.54 8.05 22.04
C LEU A 116 0.90 7.57 22.10
N LEU A 117 1.66 7.77 21.04
CA LEU A 117 3.05 7.37 20.91
C LEU A 117 3.89 8.58 20.51
N GLU A 118 4.97 8.82 21.24
CA GLU A 118 5.99 9.81 20.88
C GLU A 118 7.35 9.13 20.79
N VAL A 119 8.04 9.35 19.69
CA VAL A 119 9.41 8.91 19.47
C VAL A 119 10.28 10.13 19.29
N LYS A 120 11.37 10.23 20.06
CA LYS A 120 12.25 11.39 20.07
C LYS A 120 13.69 10.98 19.85
N ASN A 121 14.29 11.52 18.80
CA ASN A 121 15.72 11.37 18.49
C ASN A 121 16.20 9.89 18.47
N LEU A 122 15.35 8.99 18.00
CA LEU A 122 15.61 7.55 18.01
C LEU A 122 16.71 7.20 17.02
N SER A 123 17.78 6.58 17.48
CA SER A 123 18.87 6.09 16.65
C SER A 123 19.17 4.65 16.99
N PHE A 124 19.49 3.85 15.96
CA PHE A 124 19.79 2.42 16.12
C PHE A 124 20.63 1.88 14.97
N GLY A 125 21.58 1.01 15.27
CA GLY A 125 22.35 0.24 14.31
C GLY A 125 22.55 -1.20 14.78
N TYR A 126 22.42 -2.15 13.85
CA TYR A 126 22.75 -3.56 14.14
C TYR A 126 24.24 -3.78 14.33
N THR A 127 25.07 -2.89 13.83
CA THR A 127 26.52 -2.86 14.03
C THR A 127 26.97 -1.43 14.33
N LYS A 128 28.11 -1.29 15.01
CA LYS A 128 28.68 0.03 15.33
C LYS A 128 29.05 0.85 14.10
N GLU A 129 29.27 0.18 12.96
CA GLU A 129 29.71 0.80 11.71
C GLU A 129 28.54 1.18 10.80
N HIS A 130 27.35 0.62 11.02
CA HIS A 130 26.20 0.84 10.17
C HIS A 130 24.94 1.14 10.97
N GLN A 131 24.63 2.42 11.05
CA GLN A 131 23.40 2.90 11.68
C GLN A 131 22.23 2.75 10.71
N THR A 132 21.12 2.16 11.18
CA THR A 132 19.91 1.90 10.39
C THR A 132 18.86 2.99 10.56
N LEU A 133 18.78 3.57 11.78
CA LEU A 133 17.92 4.72 12.07
C LEU A 133 18.77 5.86 12.60
N HIS A 134 18.52 7.06 12.08
CA HIS A 134 19.29 8.27 12.41
C HIS A 134 18.35 9.32 12.95
N ASN A 135 18.37 9.55 14.27
CA ASN A 135 17.66 10.65 14.90
C ASN A 135 16.18 10.79 14.49
N VAL A 136 15.45 9.66 14.44
CA VAL A 136 14.06 9.62 14.02
C VAL A 136 13.17 10.16 15.11
N SER A 137 12.32 11.12 14.76
CA SER A 137 11.32 11.70 15.67
C SER A 137 9.96 11.74 14.98
N LEU A 138 8.93 11.27 15.67
CA LEU A 138 7.54 11.34 15.20
C LEU A 138 6.58 11.19 16.39
N SER A 139 5.34 11.61 16.20
CA SER A 139 4.25 11.32 17.13
C SER A 139 3.08 10.68 16.40
N ILE A 140 2.33 9.83 17.10
CA ILE A 140 1.10 9.21 16.64
C ILE A 140 0.02 9.51 17.67
N ASP A 141 -1.10 10.04 17.20
CA ASP A 141 -2.20 10.40 18.04
C ASP A 141 -3.16 9.22 18.24
N LYS A 142 -3.95 9.26 19.29
CA LYS A 142 -4.94 8.23 19.61
C LYS A 142 -6.01 8.17 18.50
N GLY A 143 -6.22 6.96 17.96
CA GLY A 143 -7.16 6.73 16.86
C GLY A 143 -6.64 7.11 15.49
N GLU A 144 -5.37 7.55 15.38
CA GLU A 144 -4.73 7.86 14.11
C GLU A 144 -4.30 6.57 13.38
N MET A 145 -4.44 6.55 12.05
CA MET A 145 -3.88 5.51 11.19
C MET A 145 -2.67 6.07 10.44
N VAL A 146 -1.50 5.55 10.76
CA VAL A 146 -0.22 6.02 10.18
C VAL A 146 0.38 4.97 9.26
N SER A 147 0.79 5.38 8.06
CA SER A 147 1.51 4.52 7.13
C SER A 147 2.98 4.94 7.04
N ILE A 148 3.89 4.00 7.33
CA ILE A 148 5.33 4.20 7.19
C ILE A 148 5.79 3.59 5.86
N VAL A 149 6.18 4.44 4.91
CA VAL A 149 6.60 4.03 3.58
C VAL A 149 8.08 4.30 3.35
N GLY A 150 8.70 3.53 2.46
CA GLY A 150 10.12 3.67 2.11
C GLY A 150 10.67 2.45 1.39
N ARG A 151 11.85 2.57 0.79
CA ARG A 151 12.55 1.50 0.06
C ARG A 151 12.85 0.31 0.98
N ASN A 152 13.15 -0.85 0.37
CA ASN A 152 13.69 -2.00 1.13
C ASN A 152 15.01 -1.60 1.78
N GLY A 153 15.20 -2.00 3.04
CA GLY A 153 16.36 -1.60 3.84
C GLY A 153 16.29 -0.21 4.49
N ALA A 154 15.22 0.58 4.28
CA ALA A 154 15.09 1.93 4.85
C ALA A 154 14.84 2.01 6.37
N GLY A 155 14.82 0.88 7.08
CA GLY A 155 14.65 0.87 8.54
C GLY A 155 13.21 0.74 9.04
N LYS A 156 12.20 0.60 8.16
CA LYS A 156 10.77 0.49 8.57
C LYS A 156 10.51 -0.62 9.58
N SER A 157 10.98 -1.84 9.28
CA SER A 157 10.82 -3.00 10.17
C SER A 157 11.67 -2.87 11.44
N THR A 158 12.81 -2.19 11.35
CA THR A 158 13.65 -1.87 12.52
C THR A 158 12.93 -0.92 13.46
N PHE A 159 12.33 0.14 12.93
CA PHE A 159 11.53 1.07 13.71
C PHE A 159 10.40 0.36 14.47
N SER A 160 9.62 -0.49 13.79
CA SER A 160 8.53 -1.23 14.44
C SER A 160 9.05 -2.21 15.51
N LYS A 161 10.19 -2.86 15.28
CA LYS A 161 10.82 -3.73 16.29
C LYS A 161 11.24 -2.98 17.56
N LEU A 162 11.80 -1.79 17.42
CA LEU A 162 12.19 -0.93 18.56
C LEU A 162 10.95 -0.49 19.37
N VAL A 163 9.90 -0.05 18.71
CA VAL A 163 8.65 0.32 19.39
C VAL A 163 8.04 -0.86 20.14
N CYS A 164 8.07 -2.05 19.55
CA CYS A 164 7.54 -3.27 20.16
C CYS A 164 8.47 -3.88 21.23
N GLY A 165 9.74 -3.44 21.30
CA GLY A 165 10.71 -3.92 22.28
C GLY A 165 11.37 -5.24 21.90
N PHE A 166 11.44 -5.58 20.62
CA PHE A 166 12.27 -6.69 20.12
C PHE A 166 13.74 -6.31 20.02
N GLU A 167 14.02 -5.02 19.92
CA GLU A 167 15.37 -4.42 19.92
C GLU A 167 15.36 -3.21 20.84
N ASP A 168 16.53 -2.88 21.40
CA ASP A 168 16.71 -1.67 22.20
C ASP A 168 17.47 -0.62 21.37
N PRO A 169 17.05 0.66 21.39
CA PRO A 169 17.73 1.70 20.63
C PRO A 169 19.10 2.06 21.24
N ASP A 170 20.02 2.55 20.39
CA ASP A 170 21.30 3.10 20.83
C ASP A 170 21.10 4.42 21.58
N SER A 171 20.10 5.22 21.16
CA SER A 171 19.73 6.49 21.79
C SER A 171 18.31 6.91 21.41
N GLY A 172 17.79 7.88 22.17
CA GLY A 172 16.46 8.43 21.98
C GLY A 172 15.44 7.92 23.00
N GLU A 173 14.19 8.32 22.82
CA GLU A 173 13.09 8.01 23.73
C GLU A 173 11.90 7.46 22.94
N ILE A 174 11.18 6.51 23.55
CA ILE A 174 9.90 6.00 23.06
C ILE A 174 8.90 6.13 24.21
N LEU A 175 7.93 7.03 24.08
CA LEU A 175 6.92 7.30 25.08
C LEU A 175 5.55 6.81 24.61
N PHE A 176 4.82 6.09 25.46
CA PHE A 176 3.45 5.67 25.24
C PHE A 176 2.56 6.27 26.34
N HIS A 177 1.58 7.10 25.96
CA HIS A 177 0.83 7.94 26.91
C HIS A 177 1.76 8.69 27.89
N GLY A 178 2.88 9.23 27.38
CA GLY A 178 3.87 9.94 28.17
C GLY A 178 4.77 9.06 29.06
N LYS A 179 4.58 7.74 29.08
CA LYS A 179 5.41 6.79 29.83
C LYS A 179 6.52 6.22 28.97
N ASP A 180 7.71 6.18 29.50
CA ASP A 180 8.88 5.67 28.81
C ASP A 180 8.80 4.14 28.61
N LEU A 181 8.63 3.71 27.37
CA LEU A 181 8.55 2.29 27.01
C LEU A 181 9.89 1.57 27.16
N LEU A 182 11.03 2.26 27.12
CA LEU A 182 12.33 1.63 27.25
C LEU A 182 12.56 1.04 28.66
N LYS A 183 11.81 1.51 29.65
CA LYS A 183 11.81 0.96 31.00
C LYS A 183 10.89 -0.24 31.17
N GLU A 184 10.11 -0.57 30.16
CA GLU A 184 9.15 -1.68 30.21
C GLU A 184 9.66 -2.88 29.40
N ASN A 185 9.49 -4.07 29.95
CA ASN A 185 9.83 -5.30 29.23
C ASN A 185 8.81 -5.60 28.12
N ILE A 186 9.19 -6.44 27.15
CA ILE A 186 8.38 -6.81 26.00
C ILE A 186 6.99 -7.37 26.38
N ARG A 187 6.88 -8.13 27.48
CA ARG A 187 5.57 -8.66 27.94
C ARG A 187 4.62 -7.56 28.40
N HIS A 188 5.16 -6.48 28.94
CA HIS A 188 4.36 -5.31 29.34
C HIS A 188 3.93 -4.51 28.10
N ARG A 189 4.85 -4.26 27.17
CA ARG A 189 4.54 -3.55 25.90
C ARG A 189 3.48 -4.31 25.09
N ALA A 190 3.52 -5.65 25.07
CA ALA A 190 2.55 -6.49 24.37
C ALA A 190 1.10 -6.38 24.89
N LYS A 191 0.87 -5.72 26.05
CA LYS A 191 -0.49 -5.44 26.54
C LYS A 191 -1.16 -4.28 25.81
N TYR A 192 -0.38 -3.38 25.19
CA TYR A 192 -0.89 -2.19 24.51
C TYR A 192 -0.53 -2.16 23.02
N ILE A 193 0.53 -2.85 22.60
CA ILE A 193 1.05 -2.81 21.23
C ILE A 193 1.00 -4.21 20.65
N GLY A 194 0.14 -4.40 19.64
CA GLY A 194 0.10 -5.60 18.81
C GLY A 194 1.08 -5.50 17.65
N TYR A 195 1.80 -6.57 17.36
CA TYR A 195 2.70 -6.66 16.22
C TYR A 195 2.29 -7.80 15.30
N VAL A 196 2.01 -7.47 14.04
CA VAL A 196 1.73 -8.47 12.99
C VAL A 196 2.98 -8.59 12.12
N MET A 197 3.57 -9.77 12.11
CA MET A 197 4.74 -10.05 11.27
C MET A 197 4.35 -10.13 9.80
N GLN A 198 5.28 -9.73 8.95
CA GLN A 198 5.19 -9.98 7.51
C GLN A 198 5.46 -11.48 7.29
N ASN A 199 4.57 -12.16 6.57
CA ASN A 199 4.72 -13.57 6.19
C ASN A 199 5.84 -13.73 5.18
#